data_39b3af41725ff7743db23fdd5fb7278a
#
_entry.id   39b3af41725ff7743db23fdd5fb7278a
#
_cell.length_a   1.000
_cell.length_b   1.000
_cell.length_c   1.000
_cell.angle_alpha   90.00
_cell.angle_beta   90.00
_cell.angle_gamma   90.00
#
_symmetry.space_group_name_H-M   'P 1'
#
loop_
_entity.id
_entity.type
_entity.pdbx_description
1 polymer ?
#
loop_
_entity_poly.entity_id
_entity_poly.type
_entity_poly.pdbx_seq_one_letter_code
_entity_poly.pdbx_strand_id
1 'polypeptide(L)'
;RAELIDGQFYNMAPPSRIYQEISYQISHLLGNYIESNGGECRVYPPPFAVNLDADDKDWVEPDISLICDPNKLTDRAPDLIFEIVSPSSRRMDYIIKNALIP
;
A
#
# COMPACT_ATOMS: atom_id res chain seq x y z
N ARG A 1 -1.84 2.97 14.41
CA ARG A 1 -1.90 2.38 13.08
C ARG A 1 -1.79 0.86 13.18
N ALA A 2 -2.71 0.14 12.57
CA ALA A 2 -2.77 -1.31 12.62
C ALA A 2 -3.27 -1.88 11.30
N GLU A 3 -2.89 -3.14 11.04
CA GLU A 3 -3.43 -3.91 9.92
C GLU A 3 -4.18 -5.11 10.44
N LEU A 4 -5.22 -5.53 9.71
CA LEU A 4 -6.00 -6.72 10.00
C LEU A 4 -5.62 -7.79 8.98
N ILE A 5 -5.11 -8.93 9.46
CA ILE A 5 -4.67 -10.02 8.60
C ILE A 5 -5.23 -11.32 9.14
N ASP A 6 -6.03 -12.00 8.33
CA ASP A 6 -6.70 -13.25 8.69
C ASP A 6 -7.44 -13.15 10.02
N GLY A 7 -8.14 -12.03 10.20
CA GLY A 7 -8.93 -11.77 11.40
C GLY A 7 -8.14 -11.32 12.62
N GLN A 8 -6.82 -11.14 12.52
CA GLN A 8 -5.99 -10.67 13.63
C GLN A 8 -5.40 -9.30 13.36
N PHE A 9 -5.37 -8.46 14.40
CA PHE A 9 -4.78 -7.13 14.31
C PHE A 9 -3.27 -7.20 14.56
N TYR A 10 -2.52 -6.50 13.70
CA TYR A 10 -1.09 -6.32 13.84
C TYR A 10 -0.79 -4.83 13.96
N ASN A 11 -0.18 -4.43 15.07
CA ASN A 11 0.21 -3.05 15.26
C ASN A 11 1.40 -2.69 14.38
N MET A 12 1.31 -1.54 13.73
CA MET A 12 2.38 -1.03 12.88
C MET A 12 3.12 0.08 13.62
N ALA A 13 4.43 0.11 13.48
CA ALA A 13 5.23 1.19 14.03
C ALA A 13 4.86 2.52 13.35
N PRO A 14 4.91 3.66 14.08
CA PRO A 14 4.70 4.96 13.44
C PRO A 14 5.74 5.17 12.34
N PRO A 15 5.37 5.84 11.24
CA PRO A 15 6.32 6.08 10.16
C PRO A 15 7.44 7.03 10.60
N SER A 16 8.68 6.72 10.19
CA SER A 16 9.81 7.57 10.44
C SER A 16 9.81 8.74 9.44
N ARG A 17 10.64 9.75 9.74
CA ARG A 17 10.83 10.87 8.82
C ARG A 17 11.39 10.41 7.48
N ILE A 18 12.34 9.47 7.50
CA ILE A 18 12.94 8.94 6.29
C ILE A 18 11.91 8.17 5.46
N TYR A 19 11.07 7.37 6.13
CA TYR A 19 9.98 6.67 5.46
C TYR A 19 9.04 7.66 4.74
N GLN A 20 8.63 8.72 5.43
CA GLN A 20 7.73 9.71 4.85
C GLN A 20 8.35 10.42 3.66
N GLU A 21 9.64 10.74 3.75
CA GLU A 21 10.35 11.39 2.65
C GLU A 21 10.44 10.50 1.42
N ILE A 22 10.76 9.22 1.61
CA ILE A 22 10.82 8.25 0.52
C ILE A 22 9.43 8.07 -0.09
N SER A 23 8.40 7.92 0.74
CA SER A 23 7.03 7.79 0.28
C SER A 23 6.61 8.98 -0.57
N TYR A 24 6.93 10.19 -0.14
CA TYR A 24 6.64 11.40 -0.90
C TYR A 24 7.36 11.41 -2.24
N GLN A 25 8.66 11.11 -2.25
CA GLN A 25 9.45 11.15 -3.48
C GLN A 25 8.95 10.14 -4.51
N ILE A 26 8.66 8.92 -4.07
CA ILE A 26 8.15 7.88 -4.98
C ILE A 26 6.77 8.27 -5.51
N SER A 27 5.89 8.73 -4.63
CA SER A 27 4.54 9.14 -5.03
C SER A 27 4.60 10.31 -6.02
N HIS A 28 5.49 11.25 -5.80
CA HIS A 28 5.67 12.40 -6.66
C HIS A 28 6.18 12.00 -8.05
N LEU A 29 7.19 11.12 -8.10
CA LEU A 29 7.74 10.64 -9.37
C LEU A 29 6.70 9.85 -10.16
N LEU A 30 5.98 8.97 -9.48
CA LEU A 30 4.92 8.17 -10.13
C LEU A 30 3.79 9.06 -10.64
N GLY A 31 3.35 10.01 -9.82
CA GLY A 31 2.29 10.93 -10.21
C GLY A 31 2.67 11.77 -11.41
N ASN A 32 3.89 12.29 -11.42
CA ASN A 32 4.38 13.07 -12.56
C ASN A 32 4.49 12.22 -13.83
N TYR A 33 4.97 11.00 -13.70
CA TYR A 33 5.08 10.10 -14.85
C TYR A 33 3.71 9.81 -15.46
N ILE A 34 2.74 9.47 -14.61
CA ILE A 34 1.38 9.15 -15.05
C ILE A 34 0.76 10.35 -15.74
N GLU A 35 0.86 11.51 -15.13
CA GLU A 35 0.28 12.74 -15.67
C GLU A 35 0.92 13.13 -17.00
N SER A 36 2.24 13.03 -17.10
CA SER A 36 2.97 13.38 -18.30
C SER A 36 2.64 12.47 -19.48
N ASN A 37 2.23 11.24 -19.20
CA ASN A 37 1.90 10.27 -20.25
C ASN A 37 0.39 10.13 -20.47
N GLY A 38 -0.42 10.99 -19.86
CA GLY A 38 -1.86 10.96 -20.03
C GLY A 38 -2.54 9.72 -19.49
N GLY A 39 -1.92 9.07 -18.51
CA GLY A 39 -2.43 7.83 -17.94
C GLY A 39 -3.62 8.05 -17.02
N GLU A 40 -4.42 6.99 -16.83
CA GLU A 40 -5.59 7.02 -15.96
C GLU A 40 -5.29 6.54 -14.55
N CYS A 41 -4.11 5.97 -14.32
CA CYS A 41 -3.74 5.47 -13.01
C CYS A 41 -3.63 6.59 -11.99
N ARG A 42 -3.88 6.23 -10.72
CA ARG A 42 -3.77 7.16 -9.61
C ARG A 42 -2.91 6.53 -8.51
N VAL A 43 -2.18 7.39 -7.80
CA VAL A 43 -1.27 6.99 -6.73
C VAL A 43 -1.92 7.31 -5.39
N TYR A 44 -1.93 6.33 -4.50
CA TYR A 44 -2.50 6.49 -3.17
C TYR A 44 -1.45 6.16 -2.11
N PRO A 45 -0.85 7.19 -1.49
CA PRO A 45 0.05 6.98 -0.35
C PRO A 45 -0.74 6.69 0.93
N PRO A 46 -0.08 6.28 2.01
CA PRO A 46 -0.77 6.07 3.29
C PRO A 46 -1.36 7.37 3.83
N PRO A 47 -2.39 7.29 4.65
CA PRO A 47 -3.13 6.08 5.00
C PRO A 47 -4.16 5.73 3.93
N PHE A 48 -4.08 4.53 3.40
CA PHE A 48 -5.05 4.05 2.42
C PHE A 48 -5.28 2.57 2.68
N ALA A 49 -6.39 2.24 3.32
CA ALA A 49 -6.70 0.87 3.71
C ALA A 49 -7.36 0.11 2.56
N VAL A 50 -6.93 -1.13 2.37
CA VAL A 50 -7.44 -2.00 1.32
C VAL A 50 -7.92 -3.30 1.94
N ASN A 51 -9.14 -3.72 1.58
CA ASN A 51 -9.67 -5.03 1.92
C ASN A 51 -9.34 -5.99 0.78
N LEU A 52 -8.28 -6.78 0.94
CA LEU A 52 -7.73 -7.56 -0.16
C LEU A 52 -8.69 -8.61 -0.72
N ASP A 53 -9.46 -9.26 0.16
CA ASP A 53 -10.29 -10.40 -0.21
C ASP A 53 -11.78 -10.07 -0.27
N ALA A 54 -12.16 -8.84 0.01
CA ALA A 54 -13.56 -8.40 0.08
C ALA A 54 -14.38 -9.19 1.10
N ASP A 55 -13.74 -9.82 2.08
CA ASP A 55 -14.39 -10.65 3.09
C ASP A 55 -14.25 -10.09 4.52
N ASP A 56 -13.67 -8.89 4.65
CA ASP A 56 -13.45 -8.18 5.90
C ASP A 56 -12.47 -8.85 6.87
N LYS A 57 -11.71 -9.84 6.40
CA LYS A 57 -10.70 -10.50 7.22
C LYS A 57 -9.30 -9.91 7.05
N ASP A 58 -9.04 -9.30 5.90
CA ASP A 58 -7.72 -8.81 5.53
C ASP A 58 -7.79 -7.35 5.12
N TRP A 59 -7.49 -6.46 6.07
CA TRP A 59 -7.37 -5.03 5.83
C TRP A 59 -5.93 -4.60 6.03
N VAL A 60 -5.31 -4.10 4.98
CA VAL A 60 -3.93 -3.66 5.01
C VAL A 60 -3.80 -2.23 4.54
N GLU A 61 -2.73 -1.56 4.95
CA GLU A 61 -2.38 -0.22 4.47
C GLU A 61 -1.07 -0.32 3.71
N PRO A 62 -1.11 -0.57 2.39
CA PRO A 62 0.10 -0.59 1.59
C PRO A 62 0.84 0.74 1.64
N ASP A 63 2.15 0.69 1.50
CA ASP A 63 2.94 1.92 1.56
C ASP A 63 2.61 2.86 0.41
N ILE A 64 2.49 2.33 -0.81
CA ILE A 64 2.02 3.11 -1.95
C ILE A 64 1.20 2.19 -2.84
N SER A 65 -0.03 2.60 -3.15
CA SER A 65 -0.91 1.83 -4.02
C SER A 65 -1.12 2.54 -5.34
N LEU A 66 -1.15 1.77 -6.43
CA LEU A 66 -1.45 2.28 -7.75
C LEU A 66 -2.73 1.62 -8.25
N ILE A 67 -3.71 2.43 -8.61
CA ILE A 67 -5.00 1.95 -9.10
C ILE A 67 -5.25 2.59 -10.46
N CYS A 68 -5.45 1.74 -11.48
CA CYS A 68 -5.60 2.19 -12.86
C CYS A 68 -7.04 2.18 -13.33
N ASP A 69 -7.90 1.37 -12.71
CA ASP A 69 -9.31 1.35 -13.03
C ASP A 69 -10.05 2.33 -12.11
N PRO A 70 -10.66 3.41 -12.65
CA PRO A 70 -11.35 4.40 -11.81
C PRO A 70 -12.57 3.81 -11.08
N ASN A 71 -13.04 2.65 -11.47
CA ASN A 71 -14.18 2.00 -10.82
C ASN A 71 -13.76 0.98 -9.75
N LYS A 72 -12.46 0.77 -9.58
CA LYS A 72 -11.97 -0.18 -8.57
C LYS A 72 -12.13 0.43 -7.17
N LEU A 73 -12.74 -0.35 -6.28
CA LEU A 73 -12.97 0.06 -4.91
C LEU A 73 -11.89 -0.49 -3.97
N THR A 74 -11.90 -0.04 -2.72
CA THR A 74 -10.94 -0.50 -1.73
C THR A 74 -11.15 -1.93 -1.29
N ASP A 75 -12.25 -2.56 -1.72
CA ASP A 75 -12.52 -3.97 -1.43
C ASP A 75 -11.81 -4.94 -2.36
N ARG A 76 -10.87 -4.44 -3.16
CA ARG A 76 -10.09 -5.24 -4.09
C ARG A 76 -8.62 -4.84 -4.04
N ALA A 77 -7.76 -5.78 -4.42
CA ALA A 77 -6.33 -5.49 -4.46
C ALA A 77 -6.02 -4.41 -5.50
N PRO A 78 -5.11 -3.48 -5.20
CA PRO A 78 -4.64 -2.51 -6.19
C PRO A 78 -3.93 -3.19 -7.35
N ASP A 79 -3.73 -2.44 -8.43
CA ASP A 79 -3.02 -2.96 -9.60
C ASP A 79 -1.53 -3.14 -9.31
N LEU A 80 -0.96 -2.28 -8.46
CA LEU A 80 0.45 -2.36 -8.10
C LEU A 80 0.64 -1.77 -6.70
N ILE A 81 1.56 -2.36 -5.95
CA ILE A 81 1.89 -1.91 -4.60
C ILE A 81 3.41 -1.76 -4.50
N PHE A 82 3.84 -0.64 -3.92
CA PHE A 82 5.23 -0.41 -3.54
C PHE A 82 5.34 -0.48 -2.03
N GLU A 83 6.28 -1.26 -1.54
CA GLU A 83 6.54 -1.38 -0.10
C GLU A 83 7.90 -0.78 0.23
N ILE A 84 7.91 0.07 1.25
CA ILE A 84 9.13 0.69 1.75
C ILE A 84 9.61 -0.13 2.93
N VAL A 85 10.69 -0.88 2.73
CA VAL A 85 11.17 -1.85 3.71
C VAL A 85 12.18 -1.19 4.65
N SER A 86 11.97 -1.35 5.94
CA SER A 86 12.92 -0.92 6.96
C SER A 86 13.57 -2.15 7.61
N PRO A 87 14.78 -2.01 8.20
CA PRO A 87 15.42 -3.14 8.86
C PRO A 87 14.58 -3.75 9.98
N SER A 88 13.80 -2.93 10.68
CA SER A 88 13.00 -3.39 11.82
C SER A 88 11.74 -4.13 11.45
N SER A 89 11.16 -3.86 10.27
CA SER A 89 9.87 -4.45 9.86
C SER A 89 10.00 -5.38 8.65
N ARG A 90 11.17 -5.47 8.06
CA ARG A 90 11.41 -6.21 6.81
C ARG A 90 10.84 -7.62 6.82
N ARG A 91 11.15 -8.38 7.87
CA ARG A 91 10.76 -9.78 7.94
C ARG A 91 9.25 -9.96 7.97
N MET A 92 8.56 -9.13 8.75
CA MET A 92 7.11 -9.18 8.84
C MET A 92 6.45 -8.86 7.51
N ASP A 93 6.92 -7.80 6.83
CA ASP A 93 6.38 -7.42 5.54
C ASP A 93 6.52 -8.55 4.52
N TYR A 94 7.68 -9.17 4.44
CA TYR A 94 7.89 -10.25 3.50
C TYR A 94 7.06 -11.48 3.79
N ILE A 95 6.94 -11.86 5.06
CA ILE A 95 6.23 -13.09 5.43
C ILE A 95 4.72 -12.88 5.29
N ILE A 96 4.20 -11.76 5.79
CA ILE A 96 2.76 -11.56 5.87
C ILE A 96 2.20 -11.04 4.55
N LYS A 97 2.76 -9.95 4.02
CA LYS A 97 2.18 -9.31 2.82
C LYS A 97 2.39 -10.11 1.56
N ASN A 98 3.51 -10.79 1.42
CA ASN A 98 3.72 -11.66 0.25
C ASN A 98 2.78 -12.86 0.21
N ALA A 99 2.24 -13.28 1.34
CA ALA A 99 1.24 -14.33 1.39
C ALA A 99 -0.14 -13.86 0.93
N LEU A 100 -0.42 -12.54 1.00
CA LEU A 100 -1.71 -11.94 0.68
C LEU A 100 -1.76 -11.32 -0.71
N ILE A 101 -0.64 -10.81 -1.18
CA ILE A 101 -0.53 -10.07 -2.44
C ILE A 101 0.18 -10.96 -3.45
N PRO A 102 -0.54 -11.45 -4.47
CA PRO A 102 0.05 -12.32 -5.48
C PRO A 102 1.13 -11.66 -6.32
#